data_be7bef2047cd2d74d13a421fafff4d5e
#
_entry.id   be7bef2047cd2d74d13a421fafff4d5e
#
_cell.length_a   1.000
_cell.length_b   1.000
_cell.length_c   1.000
_cell.angle_alpha   90.00
_cell.angle_beta   90.00
_cell.angle_gamma   90.00
#
_symmetry.space_group_name_H-M   'P 1'
#
loop_
_entity.id
_entity.type
_entity.pdbx_description
1 polymer ?
#
loop_
_entity_poly.entity_id
_entity_poly.type
_entity_poly.pdbx_seq_one_letter_code
_entity_poly.pdbx_strand_id
1 'polypeptide(L)'
;MLRAARFLAALAALAVTGAALLGTGTTASAATRDPVVFVHGFNGSTSTWTDLVADFQAHGYPAADLVIFTYDSTQSNVTTANELAARIDAVRSATGAAKVDLVTHSMGALSTRYFLKSLGGTHAVDDWVSLGGPNHGTDTAVLCGWLYPACAEMSPGSSFLTALNAGDETPGAVSYGTWWSPCDDIVNPDSTVALAGATNTPTSCLGHSELHDDDEVAASVRAFIA
;
A
#
# COMPACT_ATOMS: atom_id res chain seq x y z
N MET A 1 -58.95 84.48 -19.37
CA MET A 1 -59.35 83.37 -18.48
C MET A 1 -58.93 82.09 -19.12
N LEU A 2 -57.71 81.62 -18.89
CA LEU A 2 -57.20 80.38 -19.48
C LEU A 2 -56.80 79.44 -18.34
N ARG A 3 -57.41 78.29 -18.28
CA ARG A 3 -57.05 77.16 -17.35
C ARG A 3 -55.97 76.31 -17.97
N ALA A 4 -54.84 76.22 -17.33
CA ALA A 4 -53.78 75.35 -17.70
C ALA A 4 -54.02 73.92 -17.15
N ALA A 5 -54.07 72.92 -18.05
CA ALA A 5 -54.14 71.52 -17.69
C ALA A 5 -52.70 70.97 -17.46
N ARG A 6 -52.49 70.42 -16.29
CA ARG A 6 -51.20 69.70 -15.96
C ARG A 6 -51.34 68.18 -16.29
N PHE A 7 -50.54 67.75 -17.21
CA PHE A 7 -50.35 66.30 -17.46
C PHE A 7 -49.32 65.77 -16.49
N LEU A 8 -49.70 64.84 -15.68
CA LEU A 8 -48.79 64.00 -14.89
C LEU A 8 -48.42 62.76 -15.71
N ALA A 9 -47.13 62.64 -16.06
CA ALA A 9 -46.56 61.46 -16.64
C ALA A 9 -46.06 60.50 -15.51
N ALA A 10 -46.67 59.34 -15.39
CA ALA A 10 -46.21 58.28 -14.47
C ALA A 10 -45.13 57.43 -15.16
N LEU A 11 -43.91 57.48 -14.63
CA LEU A 11 -42.84 56.54 -14.99
C LEU A 11 -43.03 55.21 -14.21
N ALA A 12 -43.31 54.14 -14.90
CA ALA A 12 -43.28 52.80 -14.34
C ALA A 12 -41.84 52.26 -14.41
N ALA A 13 -41.22 52.13 -13.27
CA ALA A 13 -39.91 51.49 -13.17
C ALA A 13 -40.08 49.95 -13.14
N LEU A 14 -39.62 49.30 -14.18
CA LEU A 14 -39.54 47.82 -14.22
C LEU A 14 -38.30 47.35 -13.41
N ALA A 15 -38.52 46.77 -12.23
CA ALA A 15 -37.48 46.11 -11.48
C ALA A 15 -37.26 44.69 -12.03
N VAL A 16 -36.16 44.48 -12.75
CA VAL A 16 -35.73 43.17 -13.16
C VAL A 16 -34.97 42.52 -11.99
N THR A 17 -35.63 41.63 -11.26
CA THR A 17 -34.98 40.78 -10.25
C THR A 17 -34.27 39.64 -10.94
N GLY A 18 -32.96 39.80 -11.13
CA GLY A 18 -32.08 38.70 -11.56
C GLY A 18 -31.91 37.66 -10.43
N ALA A 19 -32.53 36.51 -10.57
CA ALA A 19 -32.27 35.37 -9.71
C ALA A 19 -30.90 34.77 -10.08
N ALA A 20 -29.89 35.01 -9.26
CA ALA A 20 -28.61 34.33 -9.36
C ALA A 20 -28.83 32.87 -8.94
N LEU A 21 -28.79 31.93 -9.91
CA LEU A 21 -28.68 30.50 -9.66
C LEU A 21 -27.27 30.22 -9.11
N LEU A 22 -27.15 30.17 -7.78
CA LEU A 22 -25.98 29.58 -7.13
C LEU A 22 -26.00 28.09 -7.44
N GLY A 23 -25.31 27.70 -8.51
CA GLY A 23 -25.00 26.29 -8.78
C GLY A 23 -24.18 25.77 -7.62
N THR A 24 -24.75 24.92 -6.77
CA THR A 24 -24.01 24.09 -5.84
C THR A 24 -23.30 23.04 -6.68
N GLY A 25 -22.09 23.40 -7.15
CA GLY A 25 -21.19 22.43 -7.71
C GLY A 25 -20.86 21.43 -6.59
N THR A 26 -21.48 20.28 -6.63
CA THR A 26 -20.96 19.10 -5.91
C THR A 26 -19.60 18.80 -6.51
N THR A 27 -18.53 19.26 -5.85
CA THR A 27 -17.21 18.72 -6.11
C THR A 27 -17.34 17.22 -5.84
N ALA A 28 -17.30 16.40 -6.89
CA ALA A 28 -17.09 14.99 -6.71
C ALA A 28 -15.80 14.87 -5.88
N SER A 29 -15.92 14.38 -4.64
CA SER A 29 -14.76 13.97 -3.86
C SER A 29 -14.05 12.94 -4.72
N ALA A 30 -12.84 13.22 -5.17
CA ALA A 30 -12.00 12.18 -5.70
C ALA A 30 -11.99 11.08 -4.65
N ALA A 31 -12.22 9.83 -5.05
CA ALA A 31 -12.06 8.70 -4.15
C ALA A 31 -10.67 8.85 -3.52
N THR A 32 -10.62 9.02 -2.20
CA THR A 32 -9.35 9.14 -1.50
C THR A 32 -8.74 7.76 -1.51
N ARG A 33 -7.59 7.61 -2.20
CA ARG A 33 -6.79 6.38 -2.14
C ARG A 33 -6.35 6.14 -0.70
N ASP A 34 -6.21 4.88 -0.34
CA ASP A 34 -5.65 4.54 0.95
C ASP A 34 -4.16 4.92 1.02
N PRO A 35 -3.63 5.31 2.19
CA PRO A 35 -2.20 5.54 2.37
C PRO A 35 -1.42 4.25 2.14
N VAL A 36 -0.27 4.34 1.48
CA VAL A 36 0.59 3.19 1.20
C VAL A 36 1.72 3.12 2.22
N VAL A 37 1.86 1.98 2.89
CA VAL A 37 2.95 1.70 3.83
C VAL A 37 3.93 0.73 3.18
N PHE A 38 5.17 1.19 2.97
CA PHE A 38 6.25 0.43 2.37
C PHE A 38 7.08 -0.26 3.44
N VAL A 39 7.30 -1.59 3.32
CA VAL A 39 8.01 -2.42 4.30
C VAL A 39 9.17 -3.15 3.63
N HIS A 40 10.40 -2.74 3.93
CA HIS A 40 11.61 -3.31 3.33
C HIS A 40 11.95 -4.72 3.83
N GLY A 41 12.88 -5.38 3.18
CA GLY A 41 13.39 -6.69 3.55
C GLY A 41 14.59 -6.65 4.50
N PHE A 42 15.28 -7.79 4.62
CA PHE A 42 16.50 -7.95 5.42
C PHE A 42 17.60 -7.00 4.90
N ASN A 43 18.26 -6.29 5.81
CA ASN A 43 19.25 -5.24 5.52
C ASN A 43 18.75 -4.09 4.62
N GLY A 44 17.44 -3.98 4.40
CA GLY A 44 16.85 -2.86 3.68
C GLY A 44 16.79 -1.57 4.53
N SER A 45 16.41 -0.49 3.89
CA SER A 45 16.28 0.82 4.51
C SER A 45 15.26 1.68 3.76
N THR A 46 15.20 2.98 4.07
CA THR A 46 14.40 3.94 3.31
C THR A 46 14.79 3.99 1.83
N SER A 47 16.06 3.75 1.50
CA SER A 47 16.54 3.80 0.11
C SER A 47 16.01 2.68 -0.77
N THR A 48 15.54 1.58 -0.20
CA THR A 48 14.84 0.51 -0.93
C THR A 48 13.67 1.03 -1.75
N TRP A 49 13.05 2.10 -1.33
CA TRP A 49 11.78 2.58 -1.89
C TRP A 49 11.91 3.87 -2.72
N THR A 50 13.16 4.32 -3.00
CA THR A 50 13.40 5.61 -3.65
C THR A 50 12.69 5.70 -5.00
N ASP A 51 12.87 4.71 -5.86
CA ASP A 51 12.34 4.73 -7.23
C ASP A 51 10.83 4.47 -7.24
N LEU A 52 10.36 3.49 -6.46
CA LEU A 52 8.94 3.17 -6.37
C LEU A 52 8.13 4.33 -5.76
N VAL A 53 8.62 5.00 -4.72
CA VAL A 53 7.96 6.17 -4.14
C VAL A 53 7.94 7.33 -5.14
N ALA A 54 9.02 7.56 -5.88
CA ALA A 54 9.07 8.59 -6.93
C ALA A 54 8.06 8.29 -8.05
N ASP A 55 7.94 7.04 -8.45
CA ASP A 55 6.96 6.60 -9.45
C ASP A 55 5.52 6.82 -8.95
N PHE A 56 5.20 6.45 -7.72
CA PHE A 56 3.88 6.69 -7.13
C PHE A 56 3.53 8.18 -7.08
N GLN A 57 4.48 9.04 -6.69
CA GLN A 57 4.29 10.50 -6.69
C GLN A 57 4.04 11.03 -8.10
N ALA A 58 4.80 10.58 -9.10
CA ALA A 58 4.61 10.97 -10.48
C ALA A 58 3.22 10.58 -11.03
N HIS A 59 2.59 9.56 -10.43
CA HIS A 59 1.25 9.10 -10.78
C HIS A 59 0.15 9.57 -9.81
N GLY A 60 0.43 10.64 -9.06
CA GLY A 60 -0.59 11.40 -8.33
C GLY A 60 -0.87 10.90 -6.91
N TYR A 61 -0.02 10.06 -6.33
CA TYR A 61 -0.07 9.78 -4.89
C TYR A 61 0.54 10.95 -4.12
N PRO A 62 -0.16 11.54 -3.14
CA PRO A 62 0.42 12.58 -2.30
C PRO A 62 1.60 12.05 -1.49
N ALA A 63 2.68 12.82 -1.38
CA ALA A 63 3.85 12.40 -0.60
C ALA A 63 3.52 12.09 0.88
N ALA A 64 2.49 12.72 1.43
CA ALA A 64 2.05 12.49 2.80
C ALA A 64 1.39 11.12 3.01
N ASP A 65 0.88 10.51 1.93
CA ASP A 65 0.21 9.21 1.96
C ASP A 65 1.18 8.04 1.66
N LEU A 66 2.44 8.34 1.31
CA LEU A 66 3.48 7.36 1.03
C LEU A 66 4.41 7.23 2.26
N VAL A 67 4.18 6.21 3.05
CA VAL A 67 4.82 6.04 4.36
C VAL A 67 5.83 4.90 4.31
N ILE A 68 7.11 5.20 4.54
CA ILE A 68 8.14 4.18 4.65
C ILE A 68 8.24 3.76 6.11
N PHE A 69 8.07 2.47 6.38
CA PHE A 69 8.28 1.86 7.67
C PHE A 69 9.69 1.26 7.75
N THR A 70 10.51 1.79 8.65
CA THR A 70 11.86 1.30 8.93
C THR A 70 11.92 0.64 10.30
N TYR A 71 12.69 -0.45 10.37
CA TYR A 71 12.80 -1.28 11.56
C TYR A 71 14.16 -1.99 11.59
N ASP A 72 14.53 -2.59 12.72
CA ASP A 72 15.69 -3.49 12.79
C ASP A 72 15.36 -4.81 12.10
N SER A 73 15.88 -5.00 10.89
CA SER A 73 15.58 -6.18 10.06
C SER A 73 16.27 -7.47 10.57
N THR A 74 17.07 -7.40 11.62
CA THR A 74 17.69 -8.59 12.23
C THR A 74 16.84 -9.22 13.33
N GLN A 75 15.86 -8.48 13.87
CA GLN A 75 14.93 -8.95 14.88
C GLN A 75 13.91 -9.96 14.32
N SER A 76 13.17 -10.63 15.21
CA SER A 76 12.07 -11.53 14.80
C SER A 76 11.01 -10.79 13.98
N ASN A 77 10.49 -11.43 12.94
CA ASN A 77 9.35 -10.95 12.15
C ASN A 77 8.10 -10.70 13.03
N VAL A 78 7.96 -11.44 14.13
CA VAL A 78 6.89 -11.19 15.13
C VAL A 78 7.06 -9.83 15.79
N THR A 79 8.29 -9.46 16.19
CA THR A 79 8.58 -8.15 16.77
C THR A 79 8.30 -7.04 15.75
N THR A 80 8.80 -7.18 14.53
CA THR A 80 8.54 -6.25 13.42
C THR A 80 7.04 -6.09 13.14
N ALA A 81 6.27 -7.17 13.17
CA ALA A 81 4.82 -7.12 12.96
C ALA A 81 4.09 -6.31 14.05
N ASN A 82 4.52 -6.39 15.31
CA ASN A 82 3.95 -5.59 16.40
C ASN A 82 4.29 -4.10 16.25
N GLU A 83 5.52 -3.78 15.85
CA GLU A 83 5.94 -2.39 15.55
C GLU A 83 5.16 -1.82 14.36
N LEU A 84 4.97 -2.64 13.31
CA LEU A 84 4.18 -2.28 12.14
C LEU A 84 2.72 -2.01 12.51
N ALA A 85 2.11 -2.82 13.37
CA ALA A 85 0.74 -2.60 13.83
C ALA A 85 0.56 -1.21 14.43
N ALA A 86 1.47 -0.81 15.33
CA ALA A 86 1.48 0.53 15.93
C ALA A 86 1.70 1.64 14.88
N ARG A 87 2.55 1.37 13.87
CA ARG A 87 2.78 2.33 12.78
C ARG A 87 1.53 2.52 11.92
N ILE A 88 0.85 1.45 11.56
CA ILE A 88 -0.39 1.49 10.76
C ILE A 88 -1.49 2.24 11.52
N ASP A 89 -1.66 1.99 12.81
CA ASP A 89 -2.63 2.73 13.64
C ASP A 89 -2.32 4.23 13.67
N ALA A 90 -1.04 4.60 13.75
CA ALA A 90 -0.60 6.00 13.69
C ALA A 90 -0.89 6.64 12.32
N VAL A 91 -0.64 5.92 11.21
CA VAL A 91 -0.93 6.40 9.85
C VAL A 91 -2.43 6.63 9.68
N ARG A 92 -3.26 5.65 10.03
CA ARG A 92 -4.72 5.75 9.94
C ARG A 92 -5.27 6.90 10.79
N SER A 93 -4.74 7.07 11.99
CA SER A 93 -5.13 8.18 12.88
C SER A 93 -4.74 9.55 12.31
N ALA A 94 -3.57 9.66 11.68
CA ALA A 94 -3.08 10.92 11.11
C ALA A 94 -3.78 11.31 9.81
N THR A 95 -4.15 10.34 8.98
CA THR A 95 -4.79 10.54 7.68
C THR A 95 -6.32 10.51 7.75
N GLY A 96 -6.89 9.89 8.77
CA GLY A 96 -8.32 9.60 8.86
C GLY A 96 -8.76 8.43 7.96
N ALA A 97 -7.82 7.74 7.31
CA ALA A 97 -8.13 6.60 6.45
C ALA A 97 -8.64 5.41 7.26
N ALA A 98 -9.62 4.69 6.70
CA ALA A 98 -10.13 3.47 7.32
C ALA A 98 -9.14 2.32 7.23
N LYS A 99 -8.38 2.25 6.12
CA LYS A 99 -7.41 1.22 5.81
C LYS A 99 -6.11 1.83 5.26
N VAL A 100 -5.12 1.01 5.05
CA VAL A 100 -3.87 1.31 4.34
C VAL A 100 -3.59 0.19 3.34
N ASP A 101 -2.78 0.50 2.31
CA ASP A 101 -2.17 -0.52 1.46
C ASP A 101 -0.78 -0.86 1.97
N LEU A 102 -0.40 -2.12 1.87
CA LEU A 102 0.94 -2.60 2.22
C LEU A 102 1.70 -3.00 0.97
N VAL A 103 2.82 -2.33 0.71
CA VAL A 103 3.77 -2.73 -0.34
C VAL A 103 5.04 -3.23 0.32
N THR A 104 5.36 -4.49 0.11
CA THR A 104 6.43 -5.17 0.83
C THR A 104 7.48 -5.73 -0.13
N HIS A 105 8.72 -5.76 0.31
CA HIS A 105 9.81 -6.41 -0.42
C HIS A 105 10.45 -7.50 0.44
N SER A 106 10.73 -8.64 -0.18
CA SER A 106 11.52 -9.70 0.45
C SER A 106 10.96 -10.14 1.81
N MET A 107 11.78 -10.21 2.85
CA MET A 107 11.41 -10.57 4.22
C MET A 107 10.26 -9.72 4.79
N GLY A 108 10.09 -8.47 4.33
CA GLY A 108 8.98 -7.61 4.76
C GLY A 108 7.60 -8.25 4.56
N ALA A 109 7.48 -9.16 3.59
CA ALA A 109 6.26 -9.93 3.37
C ALA A 109 5.91 -10.83 4.57
N LEU A 110 6.89 -11.37 5.28
CA LEU A 110 6.66 -12.30 6.39
C LEU A 110 6.11 -11.59 7.62
N SER A 111 6.71 -10.47 8.01
CA SER A 111 6.24 -9.69 9.15
C SER A 111 4.86 -9.08 8.88
N THR A 112 4.59 -8.62 7.66
CA THR A 112 3.28 -8.08 7.28
C THR A 112 2.20 -9.16 7.22
N ARG A 113 2.50 -10.36 6.71
CA ARG A 113 1.56 -11.49 6.77
C ARG A 113 1.28 -11.93 8.20
N TYR A 114 2.29 -11.90 9.08
CA TYR A 114 2.06 -12.17 10.50
C TYR A 114 1.13 -11.13 11.14
N PHE A 115 1.31 -9.86 10.81
CA PHE A 115 0.39 -8.80 11.22
C PHE A 115 -1.05 -9.08 10.76
N LEU A 116 -1.23 -9.38 9.48
CA LEU A 116 -2.55 -9.68 8.91
C LEU A 116 -3.21 -10.88 9.59
N LYS A 117 -2.48 -11.98 9.72
CA LYS A 117 -3.03 -13.27 10.17
C LYS A 117 -3.19 -13.38 11.68
N SER A 118 -2.24 -12.83 12.44
CA SER A 118 -2.12 -13.09 13.88
C SER A 118 -2.43 -11.90 14.78
N LEU A 119 -2.35 -10.67 14.24
CA LEU A 119 -2.56 -9.45 15.01
C LEU A 119 -3.83 -8.68 14.61
N GLY A 120 -4.70 -9.29 13.80
CA GLY A 120 -5.96 -8.68 13.37
C GLY A 120 -5.82 -7.61 12.29
N GLY A 121 -4.69 -7.58 11.56
CA GLY A 121 -4.39 -6.58 10.54
C GLY A 121 -5.37 -6.52 9.37
N THR A 122 -6.12 -7.59 9.12
CA THR A 122 -7.11 -7.66 8.03
C THR A 122 -8.23 -6.60 8.11
N HIS A 123 -8.43 -5.99 9.27
CA HIS A 123 -9.38 -4.88 9.42
C HIS A 123 -8.79 -3.51 9.06
N ALA A 124 -7.46 -3.43 8.97
CA ALA A 124 -6.72 -2.19 8.77
C ALA A 124 -6.04 -2.09 7.40
N VAL A 125 -6.07 -3.18 6.61
CA VAL A 125 -5.40 -3.26 5.29
C VAL A 125 -6.45 -3.54 4.23
N ASP A 126 -6.32 -2.86 3.07
CA ASP A 126 -7.14 -3.13 1.89
C ASP A 126 -6.39 -4.04 0.92
N ASP A 127 -5.23 -3.61 0.48
CA ASP A 127 -4.40 -4.37 -0.44
C ASP A 127 -3.04 -4.71 0.18
N TRP A 128 -2.57 -5.93 -0.08
CA TRP A 128 -1.24 -6.41 0.33
C TRP A 128 -0.45 -6.88 -0.88
N VAL A 129 0.73 -6.30 -1.07
CA VAL A 129 1.66 -6.54 -2.17
C VAL A 129 2.96 -7.13 -1.64
N SER A 130 3.43 -8.20 -2.26
CA SER A 130 4.70 -8.86 -1.97
C SER A 130 5.60 -8.91 -3.21
N LEU A 131 6.67 -8.14 -3.20
CA LEU A 131 7.71 -8.17 -4.23
C LEU A 131 8.82 -9.13 -3.76
N GLY A 132 8.93 -10.30 -4.40
CA GLY A 132 9.95 -11.31 -4.06
C GLY A 132 9.91 -11.78 -2.60
N GLY A 133 8.74 -11.82 -1.96
CA GLY A 133 8.63 -12.27 -0.57
C GLY A 133 8.84 -13.77 -0.45
N PRO A 134 9.72 -14.26 0.47
CA PRO A 134 9.93 -15.68 0.69
C PRO A 134 8.79 -16.30 1.49
N ASN A 135 7.58 -16.29 0.93
CA ASN A 135 6.35 -16.65 1.64
C ASN A 135 6.35 -18.09 2.19
N HIS A 136 7.08 -19.00 1.52
CA HIS A 136 7.30 -20.38 1.99
C HIS A 136 8.77 -20.63 2.35
N GLY A 137 9.56 -19.55 2.51
CA GLY A 137 10.97 -19.61 2.87
C GLY A 137 11.92 -19.46 1.69
N THR A 138 13.19 -19.37 1.99
CA THR A 138 14.27 -19.37 1.00
C THR A 138 15.48 -20.14 1.50
N ASP A 139 16.13 -20.88 0.62
CA ASP A 139 17.34 -21.66 0.95
C ASP A 139 18.52 -20.76 1.35
N THR A 140 18.54 -19.50 0.86
CA THR A 140 19.59 -18.53 1.23
C THR A 140 19.52 -18.10 2.70
N ALA A 141 18.38 -18.26 3.38
CA ALA A 141 18.21 -17.95 4.80
C ALA A 141 19.14 -18.75 5.72
N VAL A 142 19.61 -19.93 5.31
CA VAL A 142 20.55 -20.76 6.10
C VAL A 142 21.88 -20.05 6.33
N LEU A 143 22.25 -19.09 5.47
CA LEU A 143 23.50 -18.34 5.58
C LEU A 143 23.55 -17.39 6.80
N CYS A 144 22.40 -16.96 7.30
CA CYS A 144 22.27 -16.02 8.41
C CYS A 144 21.39 -16.52 9.57
N GLY A 145 20.72 -17.66 9.41
CA GLY A 145 19.76 -18.19 10.39
C GLY A 145 20.34 -18.52 11.76
N TRP A 146 21.64 -18.72 11.86
CA TRP A 146 22.35 -18.94 13.12
C TRP A 146 22.71 -17.62 13.85
N LEU A 147 22.65 -16.48 13.15
CA LEU A 147 22.98 -15.14 13.69
C LEU A 147 21.72 -14.35 14.07
N TYR A 148 20.69 -14.40 13.24
CA TYR A 148 19.55 -13.51 13.34
C TYR A 148 18.22 -14.25 13.39
N PRO A 149 17.34 -13.94 14.35
CA PRO A 149 15.99 -14.53 14.42
C PRO A 149 15.21 -14.41 13.11
N ALA A 150 15.27 -13.25 12.46
CA ALA A 150 14.60 -13.01 11.18
C ALA A 150 15.01 -14.02 10.10
N CYS A 151 16.31 -14.30 9.98
CA CYS A 151 16.82 -15.28 9.03
C CYS A 151 16.39 -16.72 9.39
N ALA A 152 16.44 -17.08 10.67
CA ALA A 152 15.97 -18.39 11.13
C ALA A 152 14.49 -18.60 10.78
N GLU A 153 13.67 -17.56 10.92
CA GLU A 153 12.25 -17.59 10.57
C GLU A 153 12.01 -17.72 9.05
N MET A 154 12.89 -17.17 8.20
CA MET A 154 12.82 -17.31 6.73
C MET A 154 13.25 -18.70 6.22
N SER A 155 13.87 -19.53 7.06
CA SER A 155 14.33 -20.87 6.64
C SER A 155 13.15 -21.76 6.32
N PRO A 156 13.20 -22.51 5.18
CA PRO A 156 12.14 -23.44 4.82
C PRO A 156 11.83 -24.43 5.95
N GLY A 157 10.55 -24.59 6.26
CA GLY A 157 10.11 -25.50 7.34
C GLY A 157 10.33 -24.98 8.76
N SER A 158 10.74 -23.72 8.94
CA SER A 158 10.78 -23.11 10.27
C SER A 158 9.41 -23.16 10.96
N SER A 159 9.40 -23.18 12.29
CA SER A 159 8.14 -23.16 13.05
C SER A 159 7.32 -21.90 12.77
N PHE A 160 7.99 -20.78 12.51
CA PHE A 160 7.36 -19.51 12.11
C PHE A 160 6.61 -19.68 10.79
N LEU A 161 7.26 -20.14 9.72
CA LEU A 161 6.63 -20.33 8.40
C LEU A 161 5.55 -21.42 8.46
N THR A 162 5.78 -22.50 9.21
CA THR A 162 4.79 -23.56 9.40
C THR A 162 3.49 -22.99 10.00
N ALA A 163 3.61 -22.13 11.01
CA ALA A 163 2.45 -21.48 11.62
C ALA A 163 1.83 -20.41 10.70
N LEU A 164 2.67 -19.63 10.00
CA LEU A 164 2.22 -18.58 9.09
C LEU A 164 1.43 -19.13 7.91
N ASN A 165 1.83 -20.27 7.37
CA ASN A 165 1.21 -20.91 6.21
C ASN A 165 0.12 -21.93 6.57
N ALA A 166 -0.13 -22.19 7.86
CA ALA A 166 -1.19 -23.12 8.26
C ALA A 166 -2.59 -22.59 7.93
N GLY A 167 -3.41 -23.38 7.23
CA GLY A 167 -4.78 -23.03 6.86
C GLY A 167 -4.85 -21.97 5.77
N ASP A 168 -5.64 -20.90 5.99
CA ASP A 168 -5.79 -19.81 5.02
C ASP A 168 -4.54 -18.93 4.98
N GLU A 169 -3.90 -18.83 3.81
CA GLU A 169 -2.70 -18.02 3.59
C GLU A 169 -3.02 -16.54 3.30
N THR A 170 -4.27 -16.27 2.90
CA THR A 170 -4.78 -14.97 2.47
C THR A 170 -6.05 -14.57 3.24
N PRO A 171 -5.99 -14.49 4.58
CA PRO A 171 -7.17 -14.33 5.41
C PRO A 171 -7.86 -12.97 5.24
N GLY A 172 -9.17 -12.95 5.46
CA GLY A 172 -9.98 -11.74 5.52
C GLY A 172 -10.44 -11.24 4.15
N ALA A 173 -10.79 -9.96 4.10
CA ALA A 173 -11.25 -9.27 2.88
C ALA A 173 -10.13 -8.38 2.30
N VAL A 174 -8.89 -8.78 2.44
CA VAL A 174 -7.71 -8.11 1.88
C VAL A 174 -7.46 -8.68 0.50
N SER A 175 -7.12 -7.84 -0.48
CA SER A 175 -6.63 -8.30 -1.78
C SER A 175 -5.14 -8.64 -1.65
N TYR A 176 -4.74 -9.86 -1.99
CA TYR A 176 -3.36 -10.30 -1.92
C TYR A 176 -2.74 -10.41 -3.29
N GLY A 177 -1.59 -9.75 -3.50
CA GLY A 177 -0.81 -9.83 -4.73
C GLY A 177 0.65 -10.19 -4.46
N THR A 178 1.21 -11.11 -5.26
CA THR A 178 2.64 -11.42 -5.22
C THR A 178 3.27 -11.19 -6.59
N TRP A 179 4.47 -10.66 -6.61
CA TRP A 179 5.31 -10.51 -7.81
C TRP A 179 6.60 -11.29 -7.60
N TRP A 180 6.94 -12.13 -8.56
CA TRP A 180 8.11 -12.98 -8.49
C TRP A 180 8.84 -13.03 -9.83
N SER A 181 10.16 -13.16 -9.79
CA SER A 181 11.02 -13.24 -10.96
C SER A 181 11.65 -14.64 -11.09
N PRO A 182 11.69 -15.21 -12.31
CA PRO A 182 12.40 -16.47 -12.57
C PRO A 182 13.92 -16.32 -12.44
N CYS A 183 14.43 -15.11 -12.25
CA CYS A 183 15.85 -14.80 -12.10
C CYS A 183 16.19 -14.23 -10.71
N ASP A 184 15.28 -14.36 -9.74
CA ASP A 184 15.54 -13.93 -8.36
C ASP A 184 16.72 -14.73 -7.78
N ASP A 185 17.79 -14.03 -7.43
CA ASP A 185 19.05 -14.61 -6.97
C ASP A 185 19.10 -14.80 -5.44
N ILE A 186 18.06 -14.39 -4.72
CA ILE A 186 17.96 -14.44 -3.25
C ILE A 186 16.82 -15.37 -2.79
N VAL A 187 15.63 -15.24 -3.37
CA VAL A 187 14.49 -16.08 -3.01
C VAL A 187 14.49 -17.32 -3.89
N ASN A 188 15.01 -18.42 -3.35
CA ASN A 188 15.19 -19.67 -4.05
C ASN A 188 14.64 -20.86 -3.21
N PRO A 189 13.80 -21.71 -3.82
CA PRO A 189 13.25 -21.59 -5.17
C PRO A 189 12.22 -20.41 -5.30
N ASP A 190 12.16 -19.80 -6.48
CA ASP A 190 11.26 -18.68 -6.81
C ASP A 190 9.77 -19.01 -6.59
N SER A 191 9.40 -20.28 -6.76
CA SER A 191 8.06 -20.80 -6.49
C SER A 191 7.57 -20.58 -5.05
N THR A 192 8.48 -20.28 -4.10
CA THR A 192 8.14 -20.03 -2.69
C THR A 192 7.44 -18.67 -2.48
N VAL A 193 7.46 -17.80 -3.48
CA VAL A 193 6.81 -16.48 -3.41
C VAL A 193 5.29 -16.58 -3.53
N ALA A 194 4.79 -17.50 -4.34
CA ALA A 194 3.36 -17.63 -4.61
C ALA A 194 2.57 -18.02 -3.34
N LEU A 195 1.36 -17.45 -3.20
CA LEU A 195 0.41 -17.77 -2.12
C LEU A 195 -0.89 -18.34 -2.69
N ALA A 196 -1.47 -19.30 -1.99
CA ALA A 196 -2.81 -19.76 -2.29
C ALA A 196 -3.83 -18.64 -1.99
N GLY A 197 -4.70 -18.35 -2.96
CA GLY A 197 -5.71 -17.28 -2.86
C GLY A 197 -5.25 -15.89 -3.29
N ALA A 198 -3.95 -15.69 -3.58
CA ALA A 198 -3.43 -14.43 -4.08
C ALA A 198 -3.43 -14.35 -5.62
N THR A 199 -3.37 -13.14 -6.15
CA THR A 199 -2.96 -12.88 -7.53
C THR A 199 -1.45 -13.03 -7.62
N ASN A 200 -0.96 -14.11 -8.25
CA ASN A 200 0.47 -14.41 -8.36
C ASN A 200 0.97 -13.99 -9.74
N THR A 201 1.79 -12.95 -9.81
CA THR A 201 2.23 -12.30 -11.03
C THR A 201 3.71 -12.59 -11.30
N PRO A 202 4.05 -13.32 -12.38
CA PRO A 202 5.44 -13.43 -12.81
C PRO A 202 5.89 -12.11 -13.45
N THR A 203 7.14 -11.74 -13.19
CA THR A 203 7.79 -10.59 -13.85
C THR A 203 8.69 -11.07 -15.01
N SER A 204 9.32 -10.13 -15.70
CA SER A 204 10.48 -10.41 -16.54
C SER A 204 11.63 -10.97 -15.69
N CYS A 205 12.76 -11.30 -16.33
CA CYS A 205 13.97 -11.79 -15.63
C CYS A 205 14.64 -10.63 -14.88
N LEU A 206 14.28 -10.44 -13.60
CA LEU A 206 14.79 -9.41 -12.71
C LEU A 206 15.56 -10.05 -11.55
N GLY A 207 16.64 -9.44 -11.11
CA GLY A 207 17.28 -9.77 -9.85
C GLY A 207 16.41 -9.36 -8.66
N HIS A 208 16.69 -9.90 -7.48
CA HIS A 208 15.87 -9.70 -6.28
C HIS A 208 15.60 -8.23 -5.96
N SER A 209 16.64 -7.39 -5.99
CA SER A 209 16.50 -5.96 -5.72
C SER A 209 15.88 -5.18 -6.89
N GLU A 210 15.96 -5.67 -8.11
CA GLU A 210 15.35 -5.01 -9.26
C GLU A 210 13.82 -5.05 -9.21
N LEU A 211 13.24 -5.97 -8.43
CA LEU A 211 11.78 -6.07 -8.26
C LEU A 211 11.12 -4.81 -7.69
N HIS A 212 11.82 -4.04 -6.88
CA HIS A 212 11.28 -2.79 -6.33
C HIS A 212 11.72 -1.53 -7.11
N ASP A 213 12.59 -1.68 -8.11
CA ASP A 213 13.11 -0.58 -8.93
C ASP A 213 12.55 -0.60 -10.37
N ASP A 214 11.88 -1.69 -10.78
CA ASP A 214 11.41 -1.88 -12.15
C ASP A 214 10.10 -1.13 -12.44
N ASP A 215 10.06 -0.38 -13.53
CA ASP A 215 8.92 0.45 -13.92
C ASP A 215 7.66 -0.36 -14.26
N GLU A 216 7.80 -1.58 -14.83
CA GLU A 216 6.66 -2.43 -15.17
C GLU A 216 6.05 -3.04 -13.90
N VAL A 217 6.89 -3.42 -12.93
CA VAL A 217 6.45 -3.85 -11.60
C VAL A 217 5.74 -2.69 -10.91
N ALA A 218 6.31 -1.49 -10.91
CA ALA A 218 5.69 -0.30 -10.31
C ALA A 218 4.30 -0.02 -10.90
N ALA A 219 4.17 -0.05 -12.24
CA ALA A 219 2.90 0.16 -12.92
C ALA A 219 1.87 -0.93 -12.57
N SER A 220 2.31 -2.20 -12.50
CA SER A 220 1.46 -3.33 -12.13
C SER A 220 0.98 -3.24 -10.68
N VAL A 221 1.86 -2.87 -9.75
CA VAL A 221 1.52 -2.66 -8.33
C VAL A 221 0.50 -1.54 -8.18
N ARG A 222 0.72 -0.37 -8.82
CA ARG A 222 -0.24 0.74 -8.78
C ARG A 222 -1.61 0.37 -9.35
N ALA A 223 -1.64 -0.46 -10.40
CA ALA A 223 -2.91 -0.93 -10.97
C ALA A 223 -3.63 -1.93 -10.04
N PHE A 224 -2.91 -2.63 -9.19
CA PHE A 224 -3.45 -3.58 -8.24
C PHE A 224 -4.09 -2.89 -7.01
N ILE A 225 -3.47 -1.81 -6.51
CA ILE A 225 -3.92 -1.07 -5.31
C ILE A 225 -4.75 0.18 -5.64
N ALA A 226 -5.30 0.33 -6.87
CA ALA A 226 -6.00 1.53 -7.37
C ALA A 226 -7.50 1.56 -7.04
#